data_0dd8a024ab1afcb89c618ee032ca281b
#
_entry.id   0dd8a024ab1afcb89c618ee032ca281b
#
_cell.length_a   1.000
_cell.length_b   1.000
_cell.length_c   1.000
_cell.angle_alpha   90.00
_cell.angle_beta   90.00
_cell.angle_gamma   90.00
#
_symmetry.space_group_name_H-M   'P 1'
#
loop_
_entity.id
_entity.type
_entity.pdbx_description
1 polymer ?
#
loop_
_entity_poly.entity_id
_entity_poly.type
_entity_poly.pdbx_seq_one_letter_code
_entity_poly.pdbx_strand_id
1 'polypeptide(L)'
;MAKRGKIADPHAAREAARYDNPIPSREIILDLLHEAEKPLNHNKIAKKLHLEDQEQLDALRKRLRAMERDGQLMVDRRGAYGLVDKMNLLHCRVQGHRDGYGFAIPLKAGEDVYLSARQMNFVFDGDEVLVMVTGLDRRGRQEGKVVEVLNRGSRSIVGRYQEESGIVFVVPDNARISQQILIPPKEKGQARSGQIVTAEITAYPTRQLGAKGRISEILGDHLDPGLEIDVAIRSHDIPWEWPEAVSYTHLRAHETTSHSSY
;
A
#
# COMPACT_ATOMS: atom_id res chain seq x y z
N MET A 1 33.43 14.71 39.38
CA MET A 1 32.78 13.84 38.36
C MET A 1 31.32 13.75 38.69
N ALA A 2 30.46 14.44 37.96
CA ALA A 2 29.01 14.44 38.20
C ALA A 2 28.45 13.06 37.79
N LYS A 3 27.75 12.36 38.68
CA LYS A 3 26.94 11.19 38.39
C LYS A 3 25.89 11.58 37.39
N ARG A 4 26.07 11.19 36.09
CA ARG A 4 25.05 11.31 35.07
C ARG A 4 23.84 10.48 35.50
N GLY A 5 22.72 11.15 35.78
CA GLY A 5 21.51 10.54 36.30
C GLY A 5 21.01 9.40 35.40
N LYS A 6 20.70 8.26 36.02
CA LYS A 6 19.93 7.20 35.39
C LYS A 6 18.62 7.80 34.91
N ILE A 7 18.26 7.57 33.65
CA ILE A 7 16.93 7.90 33.13
C ILE A 7 15.94 7.18 34.05
N ALA A 8 15.08 7.95 34.72
CA ALA A 8 14.05 7.38 35.58
C ALA A 8 12.98 6.72 34.68
N ASP A 9 12.99 5.40 34.62
CA ASP A 9 11.97 4.64 33.88
C ASP A 9 10.84 4.24 34.85
N PRO A 10 9.64 4.82 34.73
CA PRO A 10 8.49 4.47 35.55
C PRO A 10 8.09 2.99 35.45
N HIS A 11 8.50 2.33 34.36
CA HIS A 11 8.16 0.94 34.04
C HIS A 11 9.31 -0.04 34.33
N ALA A 12 10.40 0.41 34.97
CA ALA A 12 11.60 -0.41 35.25
C ALA A 12 11.26 -1.70 36.01
N ALA A 13 10.35 -1.63 36.96
CA ALA A 13 9.91 -2.80 37.75
C ALA A 13 9.23 -3.86 36.87
N ARG A 14 8.40 -3.43 35.89
CA ARG A 14 7.74 -4.30 34.92
C ARG A 14 8.77 -5.00 34.00
N GLU A 15 9.76 -4.27 33.55
CA GLU A 15 10.83 -4.81 32.68
C GLU A 15 11.71 -5.79 33.45
N ALA A 16 12.09 -5.48 34.70
CA ALA A 16 12.87 -6.36 35.55
C ALA A 16 12.15 -7.69 35.91
N ALA A 17 10.83 -7.66 35.99
CA ALA A 17 10.02 -8.87 36.22
C ALA A 17 9.93 -9.79 34.99
N ARG A 18 10.21 -9.25 33.79
CA ARG A 18 10.03 -9.98 32.52
C ARG A 18 11.35 -10.48 31.90
N TYR A 19 12.46 -9.85 32.21
CA TYR A 19 13.74 -10.09 31.54
C TYR A 19 14.88 -10.18 32.56
N ASP A 20 15.77 -11.13 32.37
CA ASP A 20 16.97 -11.31 33.24
C ASP A 20 17.93 -10.12 33.12
N ASN A 21 18.03 -9.52 31.93
CA ASN A 21 18.84 -8.32 31.68
C ASN A 21 17.94 -7.20 31.13
N PRO A 22 17.24 -6.46 32.01
CA PRO A 22 16.27 -5.48 31.59
C PRO A 22 16.93 -4.25 30.98
N ILE A 23 16.35 -3.78 29.87
CA ILE A 23 16.67 -2.51 29.24
C ILE A 23 15.49 -1.53 29.44
N PRO A 24 15.70 -0.20 29.25
CA PRO A 24 14.63 0.77 29.37
C PRO A 24 13.38 0.39 28.56
N SER A 25 12.22 0.69 29.10
CA SER A 25 10.92 0.34 28.55
C SER A 25 10.70 0.92 27.16
N ARG A 26 9.67 0.43 26.42
CA ARG A 26 9.29 0.97 25.13
C ARG A 26 8.87 2.44 25.22
N GLU A 27 8.21 2.78 26.30
CA GLU A 27 7.75 4.13 26.62
C GLU A 27 8.93 5.10 26.67
N ILE A 28 9.99 4.77 27.37
CA ILE A 28 11.21 5.61 27.45
C ILE A 28 11.88 5.75 26.07
N ILE A 29 11.87 4.71 25.27
CA ILE A 29 12.43 4.77 23.90
C ILE A 29 11.58 5.72 23.04
N LEU A 30 10.24 5.68 23.18
CA LEU A 30 9.33 6.58 22.47
C LEU A 30 9.54 8.03 22.91
N ASP A 31 9.62 8.28 24.23
CA ASP A 31 9.87 9.62 24.79
C ASP A 31 11.20 10.19 24.31
N LEU A 32 12.26 9.37 24.32
CA LEU A 32 13.56 9.76 23.81
C LEU A 32 13.53 10.16 22.34
N LEU A 33 12.78 9.42 21.51
CA LEU A 33 12.62 9.71 20.10
C LEU A 33 11.64 10.87 19.87
N HIS A 34 10.69 11.07 20.78
CA HIS A 34 9.82 12.23 20.79
C HIS A 34 10.58 13.54 21.05
N GLU A 35 11.53 13.55 21.98
CA GLU A 35 12.39 14.69 22.26
C GLU A 35 13.44 14.94 21.16
N ALA A 36 13.78 13.91 20.38
CA ALA A 36 14.78 14.03 19.32
C ALA A 36 14.22 14.83 18.12
N GLU A 37 14.94 15.85 17.68
CA GLU A 37 14.60 16.62 16.47
C GLU A 37 14.75 15.83 15.17
N LYS A 38 15.59 14.79 15.18
CA LYS A 38 15.93 13.96 14.03
C LYS A 38 15.96 12.49 14.40
N PRO A 39 15.69 11.58 13.44
CA PRO A 39 15.80 10.14 13.66
C PRO A 39 17.17 9.75 14.23
N LEU A 40 17.19 8.81 15.17
CA LEU A 40 18.39 8.34 15.84
C LEU A 40 18.73 6.91 15.42
N ASN A 41 20.00 6.65 15.10
CA ASN A 41 20.46 5.29 14.85
C ASN A 41 20.60 4.50 16.16
N HIS A 42 20.67 3.16 16.07
CA HIS A 42 20.82 2.24 17.20
C HIS A 42 21.88 2.70 18.21
N ASN A 43 23.07 3.07 17.72
CA ASN A 43 24.19 3.47 18.59
C ASN A 43 23.92 4.78 19.35
N LYS A 44 23.24 5.73 18.72
CA LYS A 44 22.84 6.99 19.37
C LYS A 44 21.76 6.76 20.43
N ILE A 45 20.80 5.87 20.15
CA ILE A 45 19.77 5.48 21.11
C ILE A 45 20.44 4.80 22.31
N ALA A 46 21.31 3.79 22.07
CA ALA A 46 22.05 3.09 23.12
C ALA A 46 22.84 4.05 24.01
N LYS A 47 23.58 4.99 23.38
CA LYS A 47 24.36 6.01 24.11
C LYS A 47 23.49 6.93 24.97
N LYS A 48 22.34 7.35 24.46
CA LYS A 48 21.41 8.19 25.21
C LYS A 48 20.75 7.43 26.36
N LEU A 49 20.50 6.12 26.19
CA LEU A 49 19.94 5.24 27.22
C LEU A 49 21.03 4.66 28.16
N HIS A 50 22.30 5.04 27.99
CA HIS A 50 23.44 4.56 28.78
C HIS A 50 23.58 3.03 28.79
N LEU A 51 23.34 2.40 27.63
CA LEU A 51 23.54 0.98 27.41
C LEU A 51 24.93 0.76 26.83
N GLU A 52 25.80 0.03 27.56
CA GLU A 52 27.18 -0.21 27.18
C GLU A 52 27.47 -1.72 27.03
N ASP A 53 26.68 -2.55 27.69
CA ASP A 53 26.84 -3.99 27.67
C ASP A 53 26.30 -4.60 26.36
N GLN A 54 27.05 -5.59 25.81
CA GLN A 54 26.71 -6.22 24.53
C GLN A 54 25.33 -6.89 24.56
N GLU A 55 24.96 -7.54 25.67
CA GLU A 55 23.65 -8.17 25.83
C GLU A 55 22.53 -7.13 25.81
N GLN A 56 22.73 -5.97 26.44
CA GLN A 56 21.78 -4.86 26.42
C GLN A 56 21.64 -4.24 25.02
N LEU A 57 22.74 -4.12 24.28
CA LEU A 57 22.74 -3.64 22.90
C LEU A 57 21.96 -4.58 21.98
N ASP A 58 22.12 -5.89 22.15
CA ASP A 58 21.36 -6.88 21.37
C ASP A 58 19.88 -6.92 21.77
N ALA A 59 19.57 -6.77 23.07
CA ALA A 59 18.20 -6.62 23.56
C ALA A 59 17.53 -5.35 22.98
N LEU A 60 18.26 -4.22 22.95
CA LEU A 60 17.76 -2.99 22.31
C LEU A 60 17.48 -3.20 20.83
N ARG A 61 18.39 -3.87 20.10
CA ARG A 61 18.19 -4.16 18.68
C ARG A 61 16.93 -4.98 18.43
N LYS A 62 16.68 -6.03 19.24
CA LYS A 62 15.48 -6.87 19.18
C LYS A 62 14.22 -6.05 19.48
N ARG A 63 14.30 -5.19 20.52
CA ARG A 63 13.17 -4.33 20.92
C ARG A 63 12.80 -3.30 19.85
N LEU A 64 13.79 -2.62 19.27
CA LEU A 64 13.55 -1.65 18.19
C LEU A 64 12.93 -2.31 16.96
N ARG A 65 13.37 -3.52 16.57
CA ARG A 65 12.74 -4.29 15.48
C ARG A 65 11.30 -4.70 15.81
N ALA A 66 11.02 -5.06 17.06
CA ALA A 66 9.67 -5.37 17.49
C ALA A 66 8.76 -4.13 17.42
N MET A 67 9.25 -2.97 17.91
CA MET A 67 8.52 -1.70 17.84
C MET A 67 8.29 -1.23 16.40
N GLU A 68 9.24 -1.48 15.49
CA GLU A 68 9.07 -1.22 14.04
C GLU A 68 7.98 -2.12 13.45
N ARG A 69 8.00 -3.41 13.77
CA ARG A 69 6.98 -4.36 13.31
C ARG A 69 5.59 -4.02 13.84
N ASP A 70 5.51 -3.57 15.09
CA ASP A 70 4.27 -3.17 15.76
C ASP A 70 3.80 -1.76 15.33
N GLY A 71 4.51 -1.10 14.38
CA GLY A 71 4.14 0.21 13.83
C GLY A 71 4.41 1.41 14.75
N GLN A 72 5.09 1.22 15.87
CA GLN A 72 5.42 2.31 16.81
C GLN A 72 6.60 3.17 16.32
N LEU A 73 7.51 2.57 15.56
CA LEU A 73 8.70 3.20 15.00
C LEU A 73 8.81 2.97 13.50
N MET A 74 9.54 3.84 12.85
CA MET A 74 9.97 3.67 11.48
C MET A 74 11.48 3.80 11.36
N VAL A 75 12.04 3.09 10.38
CA VAL A 75 13.48 3.10 10.09
C VAL A 75 13.70 3.77 8.73
N ASP A 76 14.55 4.79 8.71
CA ASP A 76 15.02 5.41 7.47
C ASP A 76 16.07 4.54 6.75
N ARG A 77 16.53 4.96 5.55
CA ARG A 77 17.56 4.26 4.77
C ARG A 77 18.92 4.15 5.47
N ARG A 78 19.19 5.06 6.39
CA ARG A 78 20.45 5.11 7.15
C ARG A 78 20.39 4.26 8.39
N GLY A 79 19.29 3.51 8.61
CA GLY A 79 19.07 2.68 9.78
C GLY A 79 18.77 3.51 11.03
N ALA A 80 18.26 4.75 10.88
CA ALA A 80 17.86 5.58 12.01
C ALA A 80 16.36 5.40 12.28
N TYR A 81 16.01 5.31 13.57
CA TYR A 81 14.65 5.15 14.08
C TYR A 81 14.04 6.50 14.40
N GLY A 82 12.76 6.68 14.09
CA GLY A 82 11.97 7.85 14.43
C GLY A 82 10.52 7.48 14.70
N LEU A 83 9.79 8.39 15.33
CA LEU A 83 8.35 8.25 15.54
C LEU A 83 7.61 8.48 14.21
N VAL A 84 6.57 7.70 13.99
CA VAL A 84 5.71 7.83 12.79
C VAL A 84 5.15 9.26 12.68
N ASP A 85 4.74 9.85 13.80
CA ASP A 85 4.13 11.20 13.86
C ASP A 85 5.11 12.34 13.54
N LYS A 86 6.42 12.13 13.74
CA LYS A 86 7.47 13.11 13.46
C LYS A 86 8.14 12.94 12.11
N MET A 87 7.86 11.86 11.42
CA MET A 87 8.32 11.69 10.05
C MET A 87 7.38 12.46 9.14
N ASN A 88 7.92 13.33 8.29
CA ASN A 88 7.16 14.05 7.28
C ASN A 88 6.48 13.03 6.35
N LEU A 89 5.28 12.59 6.75
CA LEU A 89 4.45 11.71 5.95
C LEU A 89 3.68 12.56 4.96
N LEU A 90 3.81 12.21 3.69
CA LEU A 90 3.07 12.83 2.62
C LEU A 90 1.84 11.97 2.31
N HIS A 91 0.67 12.57 2.32
CA HIS A 91 -0.55 11.95 1.79
C HIS A 91 -0.53 12.10 0.27
N CYS A 92 -0.42 10.99 -0.42
CA CYS A 92 -0.18 10.93 -1.85
C CYS A 92 -1.16 9.98 -2.53
N ARG A 93 -1.35 10.20 -3.84
CA ARG A 93 -1.95 9.23 -4.75
C ARG A 93 -0.87 8.54 -5.54
N VAL A 94 -0.95 7.21 -5.66
CA VAL A 94 0.00 6.40 -6.43
C VAL A 94 -0.30 6.53 -7.91
N GLN A 95 0.72 6.81 -8.71
CA GLN A 95 0.71 6.70 -10.15
C GLN A 95 1.74 5.66 -10.57
N GLY A 96 1.27 4.53 -11.09
CA GLY A 96 2.12 3.46 -11.60
C GLY A 96 2.74 3.81 -12.95
N HIS A 97 3.83 3.13 -13.28
CA HIS A 97 4.48 3.19 -14.58
C HIS A 97 4.63 1.79 -15.15
N ARG A 98 4.50 1.65 -16.48
CA ARG A 98 4.59 0.36 -17.19
C ARG A 98 5.86 -0.44 -16.91
N ASP A 99 6.95 0.23 -16.55
CA ASP A 99 8.23 -0.41 -16.23
C ASP A 99 8.30 -0.88 -14.75
N GLY A 100 7.16 -0.89 -14.04
CA GLY A 100 7.01 -1.47 -12.70
C GLY A 100 7.40 -0.55 -11.53
N TYR A 101 7.97 0.63 -11.77
CA TYR A 101 8.11 1.68 -10.77
C TYR A 101 6.88 2.61 -10.76
N GLY A 102 6.84 3.57 -9.85
CA GLY A 102 5.76 4.56 -9.81
C GLY A 102 6.17 5.84 -9.12
N PHE A 103 5.18 6.72 -8.97
CA PHE A 103 5.31 7.97 -8.25
C PHE A 103 4.18 8.10 -7.23
N ALA A 104 4.49 8.66 -6.09
CA ALA A 104 3.51 9.12 -5.13
C ALA A 104 3.34 10.62 -5.30
N ILE A 105 2.19 11.00 -5.82
CA ILE A 105 1.84 12.40 -6.13
C ILE A 105 1.15 12.98 -4.89
N PRO A 106 1.75 13.99 -4.22
CA PRO A 106 1.13 14.58 -3.05
C PRO A 106 -0.25 15.17 -3.36
N LEU A 107 -1.26 14.92 -2.50
CA LEU A 107 -2.59 15.53 -2.62
C LEU A 107 -2.61 17.02 -2.25
N LYS A 108 -1.57 17.47 -1.55
CA LYS A 108 -1.27 18.89 -1.31
C LYS A 108 -0.07 19.28 -2.16
N ALA A 109 0.20 20.57 -2.27
CA ALA A 109 1.38 21.05 -3.00
C ALA A 109 2.67 20.38 -2.52
N GLY A 110 3.48 19.87 -3.45
CA GLY A 110 4.72 19.15 -3.18
C GLY A 110 5.31 18.57 -4.45
N GLU A 111 6.53 18.06 -4.37
CA GLU A 111 7.19 17.34 -5.46
C GLU A 111 6.80 15.87 -5.45
N ASP A 112 6.72 15.27 -6.64
CA ASP A 112 6.44 13.85 -6.80
C ASP A 112 7.55 13.00 -6.18
N VAL A 113 7.15 11.98 -5.44
CA VAL A 113 8.06 11.07 -4.75
C VAL A 113 8.18 9.77 -5.52
N TYR A 114 9.40 9.44 -5.96
CA TYR A 114 9.67 8.19 -6.68
C TYR A 114 9.45 6.97 -5.80
N LEU A 115 8.69 6.00 -6.30
CA LEU A 115 8.46 4.70 -5.70
C LEU A 115 9.14 3.62 -6.54
N SER A 116 10.12 2.94 -5.93
CA SER A 116 10.79 1.81 -6.61
C SER A 116 9.82 0.64 -6.87
N ALA A 117 10.15 -0.24 -7.82
CA ALA A 117 9.35 -1.43 -8.13
C ALA A 117 9.02 -2.25 -6.86
N ARG A 118 9.96 -2.31 -5.89
CA ARG A 118 9.72 -2.96 -4.60
C ARG A 118 8.59 -2.31 -3.80
N GLN A 119 8.43 -0.99 -3.88
CA GLN A 119 7.33 -0.27 -3.23
C GLN A 119 6.02 -0.49 -3.98
N MET A 120 6.07 -0.58 -5.30
CA MET A 120 4.91 -0.82 -6.14
C MET A 120 4.31 -2.23 -5.97
N ASN A 121 5.09 -3.21 -5.46
CA ASN A 121 4.61 -4.59 -5.31
C ASN A 121 3.41 -4.78 -4.36
N PHE A 122 3.06 -3.80 -3.54
CA PHE A 122 1.94 -3.90 -2.59
C PHE A 122 0.96 -2.72 -2.66
N VAL A 123 1.08 -1.90 -3.70
CA VAL A 123 0.13 -0.82 -4.02
C VAL A 123 -0.29 -0.91 -5.48
N PHE A 124 -1.45 -0.39 -5.79
CA PHE A 124 -1.94 -0.26 -7.16
C PHE A 124 -1.91 1.18 -7.64
N ASP A 125 -2.02 1.36 -8.95
CA ASP A 125 -2.30 2.66 -9.54
C ASP A 125 -3.59 3.24 -8.96
N GLY A 126 -3.58 4.51 -8.56
CA GLY A 126 -4.73 5.18 -7.96
C GLY A 126 -4.88 5.01 -6.44
N ASP A 127 -4.12 4.13 -5.78
CA ASP A 127 -4.18 3.98 -4.31
C ASP A 127 -3.79 5.31 -3.61
N GLU A 128 -4.49 5.64 -2.54
CA GLU A 128 -4.10 6.74 -1.65
C GLU A 128 -3.27 6.19 -0.49
N VAL A 129 -2.10 6.77 -0.30
CA VAL A 129 -1.07 6.24 0.58
C VAL A 129 -0.42 7.32 1.44
N LEU A 130 0.08 6.91 2.59
CA LEU A 130 1.06 7.68 3.35
C LEU A 130 2.47 7.26 2.92
N VAL A 131 3.25 8.23 2.49
CA VAL A 131 4.62 8.02 2.01
C VAL A 131 5.60 8.81 2.85
N MET A 132 6.65 8.14 3.28
CA MET A 132 7.81 8.76 3.93
C MET A 132 8.91 8.98 2.89
N VAL A 133 9.37 10.22 2.78
CA VAL A 133 10.56 10.53 1.98
C VAL A 133 11.81 10.00 2.69
N THR A 134 12.53 9.11 2.03
CA THR A 134 13.71 8.43 2.61
C THR A 134 15.04 9.02 2.15
N GLY A 135 15.03 9.89 1.14
CA GLY A 135 16.20 10.56 0.60
C GLY A 135 16.06 10.84 -0.89
N LEU A 136 17.20 11.01 -1.57
CA LEU A 136 17.25 11.17 -3.01
C LEU A 136 17.73 9.87 -3.67
N ASP A 137 17.17 9.56 -4.82
CA ASP A 137 17.64 8.46 -5.67
C ASP A 137 18.96 8.84 -6.39
N ARG A 138 19.50 7.93 -7.21
CA ARG A 138 20.74 8.20 -7.97
C ARG A 138 20.60 9.31 -9.01
N ARG A 139 19.38 9.70 -9.35
CA ARG A 139 19.05 10.75 -10.32
C ARG A 139 18.67 12.08 -9.64
N GLY A 140 18.78 12.16 -8.30
CA GLY A 140 18.43 13.35 -7.53
C GLY A 140 16.95 13.54 -7.26
N ARG A 141 16.07 12.55 -7.57
CA ARG A 141 14.63 12.61 -7.28
C ARG A 141 14.36 12.17 -5.85
N GLN A 142 13.37 12.78 -5.21
CA GLN A 142 12.91 12.30 -3.90
C GLN A 142 12.45 10.83 -4.02
N GLU A 143 13.00 9.95 -3.19
CA GLU A 143 12.57 8.55 -3.13
C GLU A 143 11.83 8.31 -1.84
N GLY A 144 10.71 7.58 -1.94
CA GLY A 144 9.83 7.30 -0.82
C GLY A 144 9.63 5.82 -0.51
N LYS A 145 9.16 5.60 0.71
CA LYS A 145 8.69 4.30 1.21
C LYS A 145 7.22 4.46 1.55
N VAL A 146 6.38 3.60 1.01
CA VAL A 146 4.96 3.52 1.39
C VAL A 146 4.89 2.98 2.82
N VAL A 147 4.23 3.75 3.67
CA VAL A 147 4.03 3.45 5.09
C VAL A 147 2.73 2.71 5.27
N GLU A 148 1.66 3.27 4.72
CA GLU A 148 0.30 2.78 4.87
C GLU A 148 -0.51 3.07 3.60
N VAL A 149 -1.46 2.22 3.29
CA VAL A 149 -2.46 2.45 2.26
C VAL A 149 -3.74 2.88 2.95
N LEU A 150 -4.17 4.12 2.69
CA LEU A 150 -5.35 4.71 3.30
C LEU A 150 -6.63 4.30 2.57
N ASN A 151 -6.60 4.43 1.23
CA ASN A 151 -7.72 4.08 0.38
C ASN A 151 -7.22 3.28 -0.82
N ARG A 152 -7.99 2.28 -1.24
CA ARG A 152 -7.71 1.53 -2.45
C ARG A 152 -8.33 2.20 -3.65
N GLY A 153 -7.52 2.43 -4.69
CA GLY A 153 -7.93 3.10 -5.93
C GLY A 153 -8.81 2.23 -6.81
N SER A 154 -8.62 0.89 -6.77
CA SER A 154 -9.40 -0.04 -7.59
C SER A 154 -9.86 -1.22 -6.76
N ARG A 155 -11.13 -1.59 -6.90
CA ARG A 155 -11.74 -2.80 -6.31
C ARG A 155 -11.79 -3.95 -7.30
N SER A 156 -11.82 -3.62 -8.57
CA SER A 156 -11.82 -4.58 -9.67
C SER A 156 -10.76 -4.20 -10.70
N ILE A 157 -10.28 -5.17 -11.42
CA ILE A 157 -9.25 -5.00 -12.45
C ILE A 157 -9.70 -5.77 -13.69
N VAL A 158 -9.72 -5.09 -14.81
CA VAL A 158 -9.91 -5.70 -16.12
C VAL A 158 -8.56 -6.21 -16.63
N GLY A 159 -8.56 -7.41 -17.17
CA GLY A 159 -7.32 -7.99 -17.70
C GLY A 159 -7.53 -9.32 -18.38
N ARG A 160 -6.44 -9.86 -18.88
CA ARG A 160 -6.43 -11.14 -19.59
C ARG A 160 -6.27 -12.30 -18.62
N TYR A 161 -7.22 -13.24 -18.67
CA TYR A 161 -7.15 -14.50 -17.95
C TYR A 161 -6.08 -15.41 -18.57
N GLN A 162 -5.19 -15.93 -17.75
CA GLN A 162 -4.15 -16.87 -18.14
C GLN A 162 -4.10 -18.05 -17.16
N GLU A 163 -3.84 -19.22 -17.70
CA GLU A 163 -3.64 -20.44 -16.90
C GLU A 163 -2.33 -21.10 -17.34
N GLU A 164 -1.36 -21.18 -16.42
CA GLU A 164 -0.07 -21.80 -16.66
C GLU A 164 0.23 -22.81 -15.56
N SER A 165 0.51 -24.05 -15.95
CA SER A 165 0.85 -25.15 -15.01
C SER A 165 -0.12 -25.32 -13.86
N GLY A 166 -1.43 -25.08 -14.11
CA GLY A 166 -2.49 -25.19 -13.09
C GLY A 166 -2.62 -23.98 -12.18
N ILE A 167 -1.80 -22.92 -12.40
CA ILE A 167 -1.92 -21.63 -11.70
C ILE A 167 -2.70 -20.69 -12.61
N VAL A 168 -3.73 -20.08 -12.06
CA VAL A 168 -4.59 -19.12 -12.74
C VAL A 168 -4.27 -17.71 -12.26
N PHE A 169 -4.11 -16.79 -13.20
CA PHE A 169 -3.89 -15.39 -12.91
C PHE A 169 -4.51 -14.49 -13.98
N VAL A 170 -4.79 -13.27 -13.61
CA VAL A 170 -5.22 -12.21 -14.52
C VAL A 170 -4.08 -11.22 -14.67
N VAL A 171 -3.68 -10.98 -15.92
CA VAL A 171 -2.73 -9.94 -16.31
C VAL A 171 -3.53 -8.66 -16.56
N PRO A 172 -3.34 -7.60 -15.77
CA PRO A 172 -4.08 -6.34 -15.93
C PRO A 172 -3.88 -5.74 -17.33
N ASP A 173 -4.93 -5.22 -17.92
CA ASP A 173 -4.87 -4.46 -19.18
C ASP A 173 -4.27 -3.07 -18.96
N ASN A 174 -4.51 -2.47 -17.79
CA ASN A 174 -3.85 -1.23 -17.39
C ASN A 174 -2.35 -1.47 -17.15
N ALA A 175 -1.51 -1.01 -18.08
CA ALA A 175 -0.06 -1.14 -18.01
C ALA A 175 0.59 -0.48 -16.76
N ARG A 176 -0.13 0.38 -16.02
CA ARG A 176 0.33 0.98 -14.77
C ARG A 176 0.25 0.02 -13.59
N ILE A 177 -0.48 -1.09 -13.72
CA ILE A 177 -0.57 -2.16 -12.72
C ILE A 177 0.32 -3.30 -13.20
N SER A 178 1.51 -3.41 -12.65
CA SER A 178 2.50 -4.41 -13.05
C SER A 178 2.32 -5.77 -12.38
N GLN A 179 1.45 -5.85 -11.33
CA GLN A 179 1.22 -7.09 -10.62
C GLN A 179 0.13 -7.93 -11.29
N GLN A 180 0.36 -9.23 -11.35
CA GLN A 180 -0.66 -10.20 -11.72
C GLN A 180 -1.58 -10.47 -10.53
N ILE A 181 -2.86 -10.74 -10.82
CA ILE A 181 -3.86 -11.08 -9.80
C ILE A 181 -4.04 -12.58 -9.80
N LEU A 182 -3.63 -13.23 -8.72
CA LEU A 182 -3.80 -14.68 -8.56
C LEU A 182 -5.27 -15.02 -8.35
N ILE A 183 -5.78 -15.96 -9.12
CA ILE A 183 -7.16 -16.44 -9.01
C ILE A 183 -7.15 -17.86 -8.41
N PRO A 184 -7.67 -18.05 -7.19
CA PRO A 184 -7.81 -19.39 -6.62
C PRO A 184 -8.70 -20.28 -7.51
N PRO A 185 -8.45 -21.60 -7.59
CA PRO A 185 -9.20 -22.51 -8.47
C PRO A 185 -10.73 -22.50 -8.27
N LYS A 186 -11.18 -22.21 -7.07
CA LYS A 186 -12.61 -22.09 -6.74
C LYS A 186 -13.25 -20.79 -7.25
N GLU A 187 -12.45 -19.80 -7.58
CA GLU A 187 -12.87 -18.43 -7.94
C GLU A 187 -12.69 -18.13 -9.44
N LYS A 188 -12.28 -19.12 -10.24
CA LYS A 188 -12.02 -18.94 -11.68
C LYS A 188 -13.27 -18.88 -12.54
N GLY A 189 -14.43 -19.30 -12.02
CA GLY A 189 -15.66 -19.37 -12.80
C GLY A 189 -15.53 -20.28 -14.02
N GLN A 190 -16.13 -19.84 -15.14
CA GLN A 190 -16.08 -20.52 -16.45
C GLN A 190 -15.08 -19.87 -17.43
N ALA A 191 -14.24 -18.94 -16.95
CA ALA A 191 -13.27 -18.25 -17.80
C ALA A 191 -12.24 -19.20 -18.39
N ARG A 192 -11.78 -18.89 -19.63
CA ARG A 192 -10.81 -19.66 -20.38
C ARG A 192 -9.57 -18.81 -20.66
N SER A 193 -8.43 -19.48 -20.82
CA SER A 193 -7.18 -18.78 -21.15
C SER A 193 -7.30 -17.96 -22.43
N GLY A 194 -6.86 -16.70 -22.36
CA GLY A 194 -6.93 -15.72 -23.45
C GLY A 194 -8.12 -14.75 -23.37
N GLN A 195 -9.16 -15.08 -22.60
CA GLN A 195 -10.34 -14.20 -22.47
C GLN A 195 -10.02 -12.95 -21.65
N ILE A 196 -10.72 -11.87 -21.96
CA ILE A 196 -10.71 -10.65 -21.14
C ILE A 196 -11.80 -10.78 -20.08
N VAL A 197 -11.42 -10.51 -18.86
CA VAL A 197 -12.26 -10.69 -17.68
C VAL A 197 -12.14 -9.51 -16.75
N THR A 198 -13.16 -9.32 -15.91
CA THR A 198 -13.10 -8.46 -14.73
C THR A 198 -12.81 -9.32 -13.51
N ALA A 199 -11.73 -9.02 -12.81
CA ALA A 199 -11.35 -9.67 -11.56
C ALA A 199 -11.60 -8.72 -10.39
N GLU A 200 -12.46 -9.11 -9.46
CA GLU A 200 -12.66 -8.41 -8.20
C GLU A 200 -11.55 -8.80 -7.21
N ILE A 201 -10.94 -7.83 -6.55
CA ILE A 201 -9.85 -8.05 -5.60
C ILE A 201 -10.41 -8.55 -4.27
N THR A 202 -10.10 -9.79 -3.93
CA THR A 202 -10.48 -10.41 -2.65
C THR A 202 -9.43 -10.25 -1.57
N ALA A 203 -8.15 -10.12 -1.98
CA ALA A 203 -7.06 -9.80 -1.08
C ALA A 203 -6.04 -8.92 -1.78
N TYR A 204 -5.79 -7.75 -1.20
CA TYR A 204 -4.80 -6.81 -1.73
C TYR A 204 -3.38 -7.30 -1.48
N PRO A 205 -2.42 -6.89 -2.34
CA PRO A 205 -1.05 -7.31 -2.18
C PRO A 205 -0.44 -6.78 -0.89
N THR A 206 0.43 -7.56 -0.31
CA THR A 206 1.21 -7.22 0.89
C THR A 206 2.69 -7.34 0.56
N ARG A 207 3.57 -7.04 1.53
CA ARG A 207 5.02 -7.23 1.34
C ARG A 207 5.43 -8.68 1.12
N GLN A 208 4.57 -9.64 1.44
CA GLN A 208 4.88 -11.08 1.40
C GLN A 208 4.00 -11.84 0.42
N LEU A 209 2.80 -11.36 0.15
CA LEU A 209 1.79 -12.03 -0.66
C LEU A 209 1.33 -11.13 -1.80
N GLY A 210 1.23 -11.69 -3.00
CA GLY A 210 0.63 -11.04 -4.16
C GLY A 210 -0.89 -10.85 -4.01
N ALA A 211 -1.47 -10.05 -4.88
CA ALA A 211 -2.91 -9.83 -4.93
C ALA A 211 -3.65 -11.11 -5.28
N LYS A 212 -4.85 -11.29 -4.70
CA LYS A 212 -5.78 -12.36 -5.07
C LYS A 212 -7.11 -11.75 -5.47
N GLY A 213 -7.78 -12.41 -6.41
CA GLY A 213 -9.09 -11.99 -6.88
C GLY A 213 -9.99 -13.15 -7.20
N ARG A 214 -11.22 -12.83 -7.57
CA ARG A 214 -12.19 -13.74 -8.18
C ARG A 214 -12.65 -13.19 -9.52
N ILE A 215 -12.98 -14.06 -10.46
CA ILE A 215 -13.58 -13.61 -11.72
C ILE A 215 -15.04 -13.21 -11.43
N SER A 216 -15.36 -11.95 -11.66
CA SER A 216 -16.71 -11.41 -11.50
C SER A 216 -17.47 -11.39 -12.82
N GLU A 217 -16.77 -11.17 -13.95
CA GLU A 217 -17.38 -11.05 -15.27
C GLU A 217 -16.42 -11.55 -16.35
N ILE A 218 -16.95 -12.18 -17.40
CA ILE A 218 -16.22 -12.55 -18.63
C ILE A 218 -16.71 -11.60 -19.72
N LEU A 219 -15.81 -10.74 -20.22
CA LEU A 219 -16.16 -9.70 -21.19
C LEU A 219 -16.18 -10.23 -22.63
N GLY A 220 -15.37 -11.24 -22.92
CA GLY A 220 -15.32 -11.87 -24.24
C GLY A 220 -13.92 -12.34 -24.64
N ASP A 221 -13.80 -12.77 -25.88
CA ASP A 221 -12.50 -13.14 -26.46
C ASP A 221 -11.77 -11.88 -26.93
N HIS A 222 -10.45 -11.87 -26.83
CA HIS A 222 -9.61 -10.70 -27.09
C HIS A 222 -9.83 -10.00 -28.46
N LEU A 223 -10.43 -10.67 -29.42
CA LEU A 223 -10.67 -10.15 -30.77
C LEU A 223 -12.13 -9.81 -31.04
N ASP A 224 -12.99 -9.86 -30.03
CA ASP A 224 -14.42 -9.56 -30.21
C ASP A 224 -14.63 -8.07 -30.53
N PRO A 225 -15.43 -7.74 -31.57
CA PRO A 225 -15.72 -6.36 -31.91
C PRO A 225 -16.45 -5.65 -30.77
N GLY A 226 -15.99 -4.46 -30.38
CA GLY A 226 -16.60 -3.65 -29.32
C GLY A 226 -16.04 -3.91 -27.91
N LEU A 227 -15.26 -4.96 -27.71
CA LEU A 227 -14.64 -5.29 -26.43
C LEU A 227 -13.79 -4.15 -25.88
N GLU A 228 -13.08 -3.41 -26.74
CA GLU A 228 -12.25 -2.26 -26.36
C GLU A 228 -13.05 -1.17 -25.62
N ILE A 229 -14.30 -0.95 -26.03
CA ILE A 229 -15.20 0.03 -25.39
C ILE A 229 -15.62 -0.48 -24.01
N ASP A 230 -15.97 -1.77 -23.91
CA ASP A 230 -16.34 -2.40 -22.65
C ASP A 230 -15.20 -2.41 -21.65
N VAL A 231 -14.00 -2.72 -22.11
CA VAL A 231 -12.76 -2.65 -21.32
C VAL A 231 -12.52 -1.22 -20.83
N ALA A 232 -12.62 -0.22 -21.69
CA ALA A 232 -12.42 1.18 -21.32
C ALA A 232 -13.42 1.65 -20.26
N ILE A 233 -14.72 1.36 -20.45
CA ILE A 233 -15.78 1.72 -19.51
C ILE A 233 -15.50 1.14 -18.12
N ARG A 234 -15.18 -0.16 -18.05
CA ARG A 234 -14.94 -0.86 -16.77
C ARG A 234 -13.60 -0.50 -16.12
N SER A 235 -12.57 -0.23 -16.93
CA SER A 235 -11.25 0.18 -16.43
C SER A 235 -11.27 1.56 -15.77
N HIS A 236 -12.26 2.38 -16.11
CA HIS A 236 -12.42 3.73 -15.56
C HIS A 236 -13.59 3.86 -14.57
N ASP A 237 -14.15 2.73 -14.11
CA ASP A 237 -15.32 2.69 -13.20
C ASP A 237 -16.48 3.58 -13.69
N ILE A 238 -16.66 3.69 -15.02
CA ILE A 238 -17.75 4.46 -15.62
C ILE A 238 -19.04 3.66 -15.45
N PRO A 239 -20.12 4.25 -14.89
CA PRO A 239 -21.40 3.57 -14.79
C PRO A 239 -21.91 3.20 -16.18
N TRP A 240 -22.06 1.91 -16.45
CA TRP A 240 -22.51 1.37 -17.73
C TRP A 240 -23.96 0.81 -17.68
N GLU A 241 -24.42 0.54 -16.47
CA GLU A 241 -25.83 0.21 -16.22
C GLU A 241 -26.61 1.48 -15.89
N TRP A 242 -27.66 1.74 -16.66
CA TRP A 242 -28.56 2.84 -16.35
C TRP A 242 -29.35 2.50 -15.08
N PRO A 243 -29.42 3.39 -14.09
CA PRO A 243 -30.29 3.18 -12.94
C PRO A 243 -31.72 2.93 -13.42
N GLU A 244 -32.43 1.98 -12.83
CA GLU A 244 -33.81 1.63 -13.19
C GLU A 244 -34.73 2.87 -13.29
N ALA A 245 -34.52 3.88 -12.44
CA ALA A 245 -35.23 5.14 -12.47
C ALA A 245 -35.09 5.91 -13.79
N VAL A 246 -34.00 5.76 -14.54
CA VAL A 246 -33.76 6.44 -15.83
C VAL A 246 -34.37 5.64 -16.98
N SER A 247 -34.39 4.31 -16.88
CA SER A 247 -35.05 3.44 -17.87
C SER A 247 -36.55 3.72 -17.98
N TYR A 248 -37.22 4.03 -16.88
CA TYR A 248 -38.63 4.37 -16.85
C TYR A 248 -38.95 5.72 -17.51
N THR A 249 -38.06 6.70 -17.43
CA THR A 249 -38.29 8.03 -18.02
C THR A 249 -38.15 8.03 -19.54
N HIS A 250 -37.24 7.23 -20.10
CA HIS A 250 -37.06 7.12 -21.56
C HIS A 250 -38.20 6.36 -22.24
N LEU A 251 -38.71 5.29 -21.62
CA LEU A 251 -39.85 4.55 -22.17
C LEU A 251 -41.15 5.40 -22.22
N ARG A 252 -41.38 6.21 -21.18
CA ARG A 252 -42.54 7.13 -21.18
C ARG A 252 -42.43 8.27 -22.20
N ALA A 253 -41.25 8.76 -22.53
CA ALA A 253 -41.05 9.82 -23.52
C ALA A 253 -41.36 9.35 -24.95
N HIS A 254 -41.20 8.08 -25.26
CA HIS A 254 -41.55 7.49 -26.55
C HIS A 254 -43.04 7.20 -26.70
N GLU A 255 -43.78 6.97 -25.61
CA GLU A 255 -45.25 6.73 -25.66
C GLU A 255 -46.07 8.01 -25.84
N THR A 256 -45.53 9.18 -25.51
CA THR A 256 -46.27 10.46 -25.61
C THR A 256 -46.20 11.12 -26.97
N THR A 257 -45.38 10.62 -27.92
CA THR A 257 -45.26 11.21 -29.26
C THR A 257 -46.16 10.57 -30.33
N SER A 258 -46.93 9.54 -30.01
CA SER A 258 -47.78 8.85 -31.00
C SER A 258 -49.28 9.24 -30.98
N HIS A 259 -49.68 10.26 -30.22
CA HIS A 259 -51.09 10.73 -30.18
C HIS A 259 -51.21 12.24 -30.47
N SER A 260 -50.79 12.64 -31.65
CA SER A 260 -51.28 13.93 -32.23
C SER A 260 -51.29 13.85 -33.73
N SER A 261 -52.36 13.23 -34.24
CA SER A 261 -52.80 13.38 -35.62
C SER A 261 -54.30 13.14 -35.68
N TYR A 262 -55.07 14.22 -35.47
CA TYR A 262 -56.34 14.51 -36.12
C TYR A 262 -56.57 16.02 -36.04
#